data_353ec91fd5b8290784a805a8405ed220
#
_entry.id   353ec91fd5b8290784a805a8405ed220
#
_cell.length_a   1.000
_cell.length_b   1.000
_cell.length_c   1.000
_cell.angle_alpha   90.00
_cell.angle_beta   90.00
_cell.angle_gamma   90.00
#
_symmetry.space_group_name_H-M   'P 1'
#
loop_
_entity.id
_entity.type
_entity.pdbx_description
1 polymer ?
#
loop_
_entity_poly.entity_id
_entity_poly.type
_entity_poly.pdbx_seq_one_letter_code
_entity_poly.pdbx_strand_id
1 'polypeptide(L)'
;MKNDDLSTRGSRLRDERKRLGFNNQEDLADILNVKKNSVVRYEKHNAALDTDQLDLLEEHGFNIPYILRGTIDMNITDLEENESKLIQLYRQTREEMRPALVSIVETYANQFK
;
A
#
# COMPACT_ATOMS: atom_id res chain seq x y z
N MET A 1 15.97 2.49 17.82
CA MET A 1 15.57 3.29 16.95
C MET A 1 14.24 3.16 16.69
N LYS A 2 13.69 3.87 16.14
CA LYS A 2 12.50 3.73 15.84
C LYS A 2 12.27 3.75 14.52
N ASN A 3 11.61 2.84 14.02
CA ASN A 3 11.32 2.70 12.66
C ASN A 3 10.46 3.76 12.12
N ASP A 4 9.70 4.37 12.97
CA ASP A 4 8.83 5.42 12.53
C ASP A 4 9.59 6.58 11.95
N ASP A 5 10.79 6.81 12.47
CA ASP A 5 11.60 7.89 11.97
C ASP A 5 12.09 7.64 10.57
N LEU A 6 12.05 6.38 10.13
CA LEU A 6 12.48 6.02 8.81
C LEU A 6 11.36 6.06 7.79
N SER A 7 10.11 6.17 8.26
CA SER A 7 8.97 6.18 7.36
C SER A 7 8.64 7.61 6.99
N THR A 8 9.24 8.06 5.91
CA THR A 8 8.97 9.39 5.38
C THR A 8 8.15 9.26 4.11
N ARG A 9 7.60 10.38 3.67
CA ARG A 9 6.86 10.43 2.41
C ARG A 9 7.71 9.89 1.27
N GLY A 10 8.99 10.29 1.21
CA GLY A 10 9.88 9.82 0.15
C GLY A 10 10.18 8.34 0.24
N SER A 11 10.38 7.81 1.44
CA SER A 11 10.65 6.38 1.60
C SER A 11 9.40 5.56 1.24
N ARG A 12 8.22 6.07 1.54
CA ARG A 12 6.98 5.38 1.17
C ARG A 12 6.75 5.41 -0.34
N LEU A 13 7.11 6.52 -1.00
CA LEU A 13 7.04 6.58 -2.45
C LEU A 13 7.97 5.52 -3.07
N ARG A 14 9.18 5.39 -2.55
CA ARG A 14 10.11 4.37 -3.01
C ARG A 14 9.55 2.97 -2.79
N ASP A 15 8.94 2.73 -1.63
CA ASP A 15 8.35 1.42 -1.34
C ASP A 15 7.24 1.08 -2.33
N GLU A 16 6.39 2.06 -2.66
CA GLU A 16 5.33 1.85 -3.63
C GLU A 16 5.89 1.60 -5.02
N ARG A 17 6.92 2.33 -5.40
CA ARG A 17 7.59 2.11 -6.68
C ARG A 17 8.07 0.66 -6.81
N LYS A 18 8.72 0.17 -5.76
CA LYS A 18 9.24 -1.20 -5.76
C LYS A 18 8.11 -2.23 -5.73
N ARG A 19 7.07 -1.96 -4.96
CA ARG A 19 5.92 -2.86 -4.88
C ARG A 19 5.28 -3.07 -6.25
N LEU A 20 5.24 -2.02 -7.04
CA LEU A 20 4.61 -2.05 -8.37
C LEU A 20 5.54 -2.59 -9.47
N GLY A 21 6.78 -2.91 -9.12
CA GLY A 21 7.70 -3.49 -10.09
C GLY A 21 8.58 -2.49 -10.81
N PHE A 22 8.51 -1.21 -10.46
CA PHE A 22 9.37 -0.20 -11.04
C PHE A 22 10.68 -0.17 -10.27
N ASN A 23 11.61 -1.03 -10.68
CA ASN A 23 12.78 -1.35 -9.86
C ASN A 23 13.82 -0.24 -9.75
N ASN A 24 13.79 0.73 -10.62
CA ASN A 24 14.77 1.81 -10.54
C ASN A 24 14.09 3.17 -10.63
N GLN A 25 14.84 4.21 -10.25
CA GLN A 25 14.29 5.56 -10.19
C GLN A 25 13.97 6.13 -11.57
N GLU A 26 14.63 5.63 -12.59
CA GLU A 26 14.35 6.08 -13.95
C GLU A 26 12.97 5.69 -14.43
N ASP A 27 12.47 4.53 -13.98
CA ASP A 27 11.12 4.12 -14.30
C ASP A 27 10.10 5.13 -13.76
N LEU A 28 10.32 5.60 -12.54
CA LEU A 28 9.42 6.58 -11.95
C LEU A 28 9.58 7.94 -12.63
N ALA A 29 10.81 8.29 -13.01
CA ALA A 29 11.06 9.52 -13.74
C ALA A 29 10.28 9.55 -15.05
N ASP A 30 10.21 8.42 -15.73
CA ASP A 30 9.45 8.30 -16.97
C ASP A 30 7.96 8.49 -16.74
N ILE A 31 7.43 7.89 -15.68
CA ILE A 31 6.01 8.03 -15.34
C ILE A 31 5.68 9.50 -15.09
N LEU A 32 6.52 10.18 -14.35
CA LEU A 32 6.28 11.56 -13.95
C LEU A 32 6.76 12.58 -14.98
N ASN A 33 7.41 12.10 -16.01
CA ASN A 33 7.98 12.96 -17.07
C ASN A 33 8.94 14.00 -16.48
N VAL A 34 9.83 13.53 -15.63
CA VAL A 34 10.85 14.37 -15.00
C VAL A 34 12.19 13.69 -15.13
N LYS A 35 13.25 14.35 -14.71
CA LYS A 35 14.58 13.76 -14.72
C LYS A 35 14.80 12.92 -13.47
N LYS A 36 15.71 11.97 -13.56
CA LYS A 36 16.03 11.10 -12.44
C LYS A 36 16.38 11.87 -11.17
N ASN A 37 17.08 12.99 -11.29
CA ASN A 37 17.43 13.79 -10.11
C ASN A 37 16.22 14.30 -9.37
N SER A 38 15.12 14.56 -10.06
CA SER A 38 13.88 14.96 -9.40
C SER A 38 13.33 13.82 -8.57
N VAL A 39 13.38 12.60 -9.10
CA VAL A 39 12.92 11.43 -8.35
C VAL A 39 13.77 11.21 -7.10
N VAL A 40 15.09 11.42 -7.24
CA VAL A 40 15.97 11.32 -6.07
C VAL A 40 15.53 12.30 -4.99
N ARG A 41 15.18 13.52 -5.36
CA ARG A 41 14.71 14.50 -4.38
C ARG A 41 13.39 14.10 -3.77
N TYR A 42 12.48 13.53 -4.54
CA TYR A 42 11.20 13.06 -4.01
C TYR A 42 11.42 11.92 -3.02
N GLU A 43 12.25 10.97 -3.36
CA GLU A 43 12.43 9.77 -2.55
C GLU A 43 13.36 9.96 -1.35
N LYS A 44 14.43 10.72 -1.54
CA LYS A 44 15.45 10.87 -0.49
C LYS A 44 15.34 12.13 0.32
N HIS A 45 14.77 13.18 -0.25
CA HIS A 45 14.74 14.48 0.40
C HIS A 45 13.32 14.98 0.63
N ASN A 46 12.34 14.15 0.41
CA ASN A 46 10.92 14.46 0.65
C ASN A 46 10.43 15.71 -0.09
N ALA A 47 11.01 15.97 -1.26
CA ALA A 47 10.54 17.09 -2.07
C ALA A 47 9.06 16.88 -2.42
N ALA A 48 8.31 17.97 -2.49
CA ALA A 48 6.88 17.89 -2.70
C ALA A 48 6.53 17.46 -4.12
N LEU A 49 5.47 16.66 -4.22
CA LEU A 49 4.87 16.29 -5.50
C LEU A 49 3.65 17.18 -5.70
N ASP A 50 3.43 17.61 -6.93
CA ASP A 50 2.24 18.40 -7.21
C ASP A 50 1.03 17.49 -7.48
N THR A 51 -0.14 18.11 -7.60
CA THR A 51 -1.37 17.33 -7.73
C THR A 51 -1.44 16.57 -9.05
N ASP A 52 -0.87 17.11 -10.11
CA ASP A 52 -0.84 16.40 -11.39
C ASP A 52 0.03 15.15 -11.30
N GLN A 53 1.15 15.26 -10.58
CA GLN A 53 2.03 14.12 -10.36
C GLN A 53 1.34 13.05 -9.49
N LEU A 54 0.59 13.47 -8.50
CA LEU A 54 -0.16 12.52 -7.66
C LEU A 54 -1.21 11.79 -8.48
N ASP A 55 -1.88 12.49 -9.40
CA ASP A 55 -2.85 11.85 -10.29
C ASP A 55 -2.20 10.80 -11.18
N LEU A 56 -1.03 11.13 -11.74
CA LEU A 56 -0.29 10.18 -12.57
C LEU A 56 0.11 8.95 -11.77
N LEU A 57 0.57 9.14 -10.56
CA LEU A 57 0.95 8.03 -9.71
C LEU A 57 -0.25 7.14 -9.39
N GLU A 58 -1.39 7.75 -9.10
CA GLU A 58 -2.59 6.99 -8.80
C GLU A 58 -3.03 6.17 -10.01
N GLU A 59 -2.93 6.72 -11.21
CA GLU A 59 -3.26 6.00 -12.43
C GLU A 59 -2.39 4.76 -12.63
N HIS A 60 -1.18 4.79 -12.11
CA HIS A 60 -0.25 3.67 -12.23
C HIS A 60 -0.32 2.72 -11.03
N GLY A 61 -1.28 2.91 -10.14
CA GLY A 61 -1.52 1.98 -9.05
C GLY A 61 -0.87 2.34 -7.73
N PHE A 62 -0.23 3.50 -7.65
CA PHE A 62 0.38 3.94 -6.39
C PHE A 62 -0.71 4.27 -5.37
N ASN A 63 -0.47 3.87 -4.14
CA ASN A 63 -1.41 4.15 -3.05
C ASN A 63 -1.08 5.52 -2.46
N ILE A 64 -1.81 6.54 -2.91
CA ILE A 64 -1.53 7.91 -2.53
C ILE A 64 -1.70 8.17 -1.03
N PRO A 65 -2.78 7.72 -0.38
CA PRO A 65 -2.91 7.93 1.07
C PRO A 65 -1.75 7.32 1.85
N TYR A 66 -1.25 6.16 1.42
CA TYR A 66 -0.10 5.56 2.08
C TYR A 66 1.15 6.44 1.91
N ILE A 67 1.38 6.94 0.69
CA ILE A 67 2.55 7.79 0.44
C ILE A 67 2.50 9.05 1.30
N LEU A 68 1.35 9.70 1.35
CA LEU A 68 1.23 10.98 2.03
C LEU A 68 1.18 10.88 3.54
N ARG A 69 0.52 9.85 4.06
CA ARG A 69 0.25 9.77 5.50
C ARG A 69 0.73 8.51 6.17
N GLY A 70 1.17 7.54 5.41
CA GLY A 70 1.58 6.25 5.96
C GLY A 70 0.43 5.37 6.39
N THR A 71 -0.80 5.71 6.00
CA THR A 71 -1.97 4.91 6.34
C THR A 71 -2.38 4.02 5.18
N ILE A 72 -2.83 2.83 5.51
CA ILE A 72 -3.37 1.92 4.51
C ILE A 72 -4.88 2.03 4.58
N ASP A 73 -5.47 2.51 3.47
CA ASP A 73 -6.90 2.68 3.42
C ASP A 73 -7.52 1.33 3.07
N MET A 74 -8.18 0.74 4.02
CA MET A 74 -8.79 -0.58 3.83
C MET A 74 -10.15 -0.45 3.20
N ASN A 75 -10.15 -0.24 1.90
CA ASN A 75 -11.38 -0.20 1.14
C ASN A 75 -11.67 -1.61 0.63
N ILE A 76 -12.95 -1.99 0.64
CA ILE A 76 -13.33 -3.32 0.17
C ILE A 76 -12.84 -3.59 -1.25
N THR A 77 -12.81 -2.57 -2.10
CA THR A 77 -12.38 -2.74 -3.48
C THR A 77 -10.88 -2.99 -3.59
N ASP A 78 -10.12 -2.69 -2.54
CA ASP A 78 -8.66 -2.86 -2.55
C ASP A 78 -8.22 -4.13 -1.86
N LEU A 79 -9.16 -5.01 -1.52
CA LEU A 79 -8.82 -6.24 -0.83
C LEU A 79 -8.10 -7.21 -1.75
N GLU A 80 -7.15 -7.93 -1.19
CA GLU A 80 -6.50 -9.01 -1.91
C GLU A 80 -7.50 -10.12 -2.16
N GLU A 81 -7.18 -10.98 -3.12
CA GLU A 81 -8.04 -12.08 -3.49
C GLU A 81 -8.40 -12.97 -2.29
N ASN A 82 -7.43 -13.26 -1.44
CA ASN A 82 -7.68 -14.08 -0.26
C ASN A 82 -8.58 -13.41 0.75
N GLU A 83 -8.45 -12.10 0.89
CA GLU A 83 -9.32 -11.34 1.78
C GLU A 83 -10.76 -11.34 1.26
N SER A 84 -10.93 -11.14 -0.04
CA SER A 84 -12.27 -11.18 -0.64
C SER A 84 -12.89 -12.56 -0.46
N LYS A 85 -12.09 -13.60 -0.63
CA LYS A 85 -12.57 -14.96 -0.46
C LYS A 85 -12.99 -15.23 0.98
N LEU A 86 -12.22 -14.74 1.95
CA LEU A 86 -12.56 -14.90 3.36
C LEU A 86 -13.90 -14.23 3.67
N ILE A 87 -14.13 -13.04 3.12
CA ILE A 87 -15.38 -12.34 3.33
C ILE A 87 -16.54 -13.13 2.73
N GLN A 88 -16.35 -13.66 1.52
CA GLN A 88 -17.37 -14.47 0.89
C GLN A 88 -17.71 -15.70 1.71
N LEU A 89 -16.68 -16.40 2.20
CA LEU A 89 -16.90 -17.60 3.01
C LEU A 89 -17.61 -17.28 4.32
N TYR A 90 -17.25 -16.15 4.93
CA TYR A 90 -17.91 -15.70 6.13
C TYR A 90 -19.40 -15.45 5.87
N ARG A 91 -19.72 -14.77 4.78
CA ARG A 91 -21.12 -14.45 4.44
C ARG A 91 -21.91 -15.69 4.04
N GLN A 92 -21.26 -16.72 3.51
CA GLN A 92 -21.90 -17.99 3.18
C GLN A 92 -22.13 -18.85 4.42
N THR A 93 -21.42 -18.55 5.51
CA THR A 93 -21.54 -19.30 6.74
C THR A 93 -22.85 -18.91 7.45
N ARG A 94 -23.55 -19.91 7.97
CA ARG A 94 -24.79 -19.66 8.71
C ARG A 94 -24.49 -18.74 9.89
N GLU A 95 -25.43 -17.84 10.13
CA GLU A 95 -25.23 -16.79 11.12
C GLU A 95 -24.81 -17.33 12.49
N GLU A 96 -25.46 -18.38 12.94
CA GLU A 96 -25.16 -18.93 14.25
C GLU A 96 -23.79 -19.61 14.32
N MET A 97 -23.17 -19.90 13.18
CA MET A 97 -21.86 -20.54 13.14
C MET A 97 -20.71 -19.56 12.92
N ARG A 98 -21.03 -18.29 12.65
CA ARG A 98 -19.99 -17.30 12.35
C ARG A 98 -19.04 -17.02 13.52
N PRO A 99 -19.52 -16.97 14.79
CA PRO A 99 -18.58 -16.79 15.88
C PRO A 99 -17.53 -17.90 15.97
N ALA A 100 -17.95 -19.14 15.69
CA ALA A 100 -17.00 -20.26 15.70
C ALA A 100 -15.96 -20.11 14.60
N LEU A 101 -16.38 -19.67 13.42
CA LEU A 101 -15.45 -19.44 12.31
C LEU A 101 -14.43 -18.36 12.67
N VAL A 102 -14.87 -17.25 13.24
CA VAL A 102 -13.97 -16.18 13.66
C VAL A 102 -12.98 -16.68 14.70
N SER A 103 -13.45 -17.50 15.64
CA SER A 103 -12.58 -18.06 16.67
C SER A 103 -11.49 -18.95 16.08
N ILE A 104 -11.83 -19.75 15.08
CA ILE A 104 -10.85 -20.58 14.39
C ILE A 104 -9.80 -19.73 13.70
N VAL A 105 -10.22 -18.69 12.99
CA VAL A 105 -9.31 -17.79 12.29
C VAL A 105 -8.39 -17.09 13.28
N GLU A 106 -8.93 -16.61 14.40
CA GLU A 106 -8.13 -15.96 15.43
C GLU A 106 -7.07 -16.89 15.99
N THR A 107 -7.47 -18.11 16.30
CA THR A 107 -6.54 -19.10 16.86
C THR A 107 -5.40 -19.36 15.88
N TYR A 108 -5.73 -19.55 14.61
CA TYR A 108 -4.75 -19.82 13.59
C TYR A 108 -3.80 -18.63 13.42
N ALA A 109 -4.34 -17.43 13.34
CA ALA A 109 -3.53 -16.21 13.16
C ALA A 109 -2.57 -16.01 14.34
N ASN A 110 -3.04 -16.26 15.57
CA ASN A 110 -2.21 -16.09 16.76
C ASN A 110 -1.11 -17.15 16.85
N GLN A 111 -1.35 -18.32 16.29
CA GLN A 111 -0.38 -19.39 16.34
C GLN A 111 0.85 -19.10 15.48
N PHE A 112 0.68 -18.32 14.43
CA PHE A 112 1.75 -18.05 13.47
C PHE A 112 2.16 -16.57 13.42
N LYS A 113 1.97 -15.88 14.50
CA LYS A 113 2.34 -14.48 14.56
C LYS A 113 3.85 -14.29 14.58
#